data_5dbef9a75fa505eb37e2b7fc56eedcb1
#
_entry.id   5dbef9a75fa505eb37e2b7fc56eedcb1
#
_cell.length_a   1.000
_cell.length_b   1.000
_cell.length_c   1.000
_cell.angle_alpha   90.00
_cell.angle_beta   90.00
_cell.angle_gamma   90.00
#
_symmetry.space_group_name_H-M   'P 1'
#
loop_
_entity.id
_entity.type
_entity.pdbx_description
1 polymer ?
#
loop_
_entity_poly.entity_id
_entity_poly.type
_entity_poly.pdbx_seq_one_letter_code
_entity_poly.pdbx_strand_id
1 'polypeptide(L)'
;MAKASEFSREWTFLSNHGHVLVHLSRYPDSRVRDIADTVGITERSTQAILADLEESGYVTITRIGRRNSYKVNTGLKFRHPSEASKPISSLLKIFS
;
A
#
# COMPACT_ATOMS: atom_id res chain seq x y z
N MET A 1 7.69 -19.76 -1.93
CA MET A 1 6.97 -18.49 -2.07
C MET A 1 6.18 -18.50 -3.37
N ALA A 2 4.95 -18.09 -3.35
CA ALA A 2 4.12 -18.04 -4.55
C ALA A 2 4.64 -16.98 -5.52
N LYS A 3 4.54 -17.26 -6.81
CA LYS A 3 4.87 -16.30 -7.86
C LYS A 3 3.75 -15.29 -8.01
N ALA A 4 4.07 -14.12 -8.56
CA ALA A 4 3.06 -13.09 -8.81
C ALA A 4 1.87 -13.63 -9.60
N SER A 5 2.12 -14.48 -10.60
CA SER A 5 1.06 -15.09 -11.40
C SER A 5 0.15 -16.02 -10.61
N GLU A 6 0.66 -16.64 -9.55
CA GLU A 6 -0.14 -17.48 -8.67
C GLU A 6 -1.03 -16.63 -7.77
N PHE A 7 -0.49 -15.53 -7.22
CA PHE A 7 -1.28 -14.61 -6.44
C PHE A 7 -2.40 -13.96 -7.25
N SER A 8 -2.15 -13.65 -8.51
CA SER A 8 -3.14 -12.97 -9.34
C SER A 8 -4.35 -13.85 -9.68
N ARG A 9 -4.25 -15.17 -9.52
CA ARG A 9 -5.34 -16.11 -9.79
C ARG A 9 -6.25 -16.31 -8.61
N GLU A 10 -5.78 -16.04 -7.43
CA GLU A 10 -6.53 -16.28 -6.21
C GLU A 10 -6.92 -14.95 -5.60
N TRP A 11 -8.13 -14.92 -5.06
CA TRP A 11 -8.57 -13.72 -4.36
C TRP A 11 -7.83 -13.57 -3.03
N THR A 12 -7.70 -12.32 -2.59
CA THR A 12 -7.17 -11.98 -1.28
C THR A 12 -8.16 -11.07 -0.58
N PHE A 13 -8.09 -11.00 0.75
CA PHE A 13 -9.00 -10.13 1.50
C PHE A 13 -8.72 -8.65 1.24
N LEU A 14 -7.49 -8.30 0.96
CA LEU A 14 -7.15 -6.92 0.67
C LEU A 14 -7.01 -6.71 -0.83
N SER A 15 -7.36 -5.52 -1.28
CA SER A 15 -7.06 -5.06 -2.63
C SER A 15 -5.55 -4.82 -2.76
N ASN A 16 -5.09 -4.60 -3.98
CA ASN A 16 -3.69 -4.24 -4.19
C ASN A 16 -3.34 -2.91 -3.51
N HIS A 17 -4.28 -1.97 -3.45
CA HIS A 17 -4.10 -0.74 -2.68
C HIS A 17 -3.86 -1.06 -1.20
N GLY A 18 -4.63 -1.98 -0.64
CA GLY A 18 -4.44 -2.42 0.75
C GLY A 18 -3.10 -3.09 0.96
N HIS A 19 -2.68 -3.95 0.03
CA HIS A 19 -1.38 -4.62 0.10
C HIS A 19 -0.23 -3.62 0.11
N VAL A 20 -0.28 -2.63 -0.78
CA VAL A 20 0.76 -1.59 -0.85
C VAL A 20 0.80 -0.78 0.44
N LEU A 21 -0.36 -0.38 0.94
CA LEU A 21 -0.43 0.42 2.16
C LEU A 21 0.16 -0.33 3.37
N VAL A 22 -0.19 -1.60 3.53
CA VAL A 22 0.35 -2.44 4.61
C VAL A 22 1.87 -2.55 4.49
N HIS A 23 2.36 -2.78 3.27
CA HIS A 23 3.81 -2.87 3.04
C HIS A 23 4.52 -1.57 3.45
N LEU A 24 3.99 -0.42 3.04
CA LEU A 24 4.60 0.88 3.35
C LEU A 24 4.58 1.19 4.85
N SER A 25 3.56 0.73 5.56
CA SER A 25 3.49 0.94 7.01
C SER A 25 4.60 0.20 7.75
N ARG A 26 5.09 -0.89 7.16
CA ARG A 26 6.15 -1.72 7.74
C ARG A 26 7.53 -1.35 7.20
N TYR A 27 7.61 -0.94 5.95
CA TYR A 27 8.87 -0.66 5.25
C TYR A 27 8.76 0.66 4.48
N PRO A 28 8.81 1.80 5.19
CA PRO A 28 8.53 3.11 4.57
C PRO A 28 9.58 3.59 3.57
N ASP A 29 10.75 2.97 3.56
CA ASP A 29 11.83 3.35 2.63
C ASP A 29 12.01 2.37 1.47
N SER A 30 10.99 1.56 1.21
CA SER A 30 11.04 0.57 0.13
C SER A 30 11.14 1.22 -1.24
N ARG A 31 11.84 0.55 -2.14
CA ARG A 31 11.85 0.94 -3.55
C ARG A 31 10.58 0.41 -4.22
N VAL A 32 10.17 1.09 -5.29
CA VAL A 32 9.00 0.66 -6.07
C VAL A 32 9.12 -0.81 -6.49
N ARG A 33 10.31 -1.24 -6.92
CA ARG A 33 10.55 -2.63 -7.29
C ARG A 33 10.26 -3.60 -6.15
N ASP A 34 10.70 -3.26 -4.95
CA ASP A 34 10.53 -4.13 -3.79
C ASP A 34 9.05 -4.23 -3.39
N ILE A 35 8.34 -3.12 -3.47
CA ILE A 35 6.89 -3.10 -3.23
C ILE A 35 6.19 -3.99 -4.27
N ALA A 36 6.52 -3.80 -5.53
CA ALA A 36 5.94 -4.56 -6.63
C ALA A 36 6.17 -6.07 -6.46
N ASP A 37 7.41 -6.45 -6.13
CA ASP A 37 7.77 -7.86 -5.93
C ASP A 37 7.00 -8.47 -4.76
N THR A 38 6.91 -7.76 -3.64
CA THR A 38 6.20 -8.26 -2.46
C THR A 38 4.71 -8.42 -2.71
N VAL A 39 4.10 -7.44 -3.37
CA VAL A 39 2.66 -7.46 -3.64
C VAL A 39 2.32 -8.41 -4.79
N GLY A 40 3.25 -8.61 -5.72
CA GLY A 40 3.04 -9.48 -6.87
C GLY A 40 2.40 -8.77 -8.04
N ILE A 41 2.73 -7.50 -8.24
CA ILE A 41 2.23 -6.67 -9.34
C ILE A 41 3.40 -6.01 -10.06
N THR A 42 3.11 -5.35 -11.18
CA THR A 42 4.14 -4.64 -11.94
C THR A 42 4.55 -3.36 -11.22
N GLU A 43 5.74 -2.85 -11.56
CA GLU A 43 6.17 -1.54 -11.05
C GLU A 43 5.23 -0.43 -11.53
N ARG A 44 4.74 -0.54 -12.76
CA ARG A 44 3.79 0.43 -13.28
C ARG A 44 2.49 0.46 -12.47
N SER A 45 1.95 -0.70 -12.16
CA SER A 45 0.76 -0.79 -11.30
C SER A 45 1.03 -0.26 -9.91
N THR A 46 2.22 -0.54 -9.37
CA THR A 46 2.62 -0.02 -8.06
C THR A 46 2.65 1.51 -8.06
N GLN A 47 3.22 2.12 -9.11
CA GLN A 47 3.28 3.57 -9.22
C GLN A 47 1.89 4.19 -9.30
N ALA A 48 0.97 3.56 -10.04
CA ALA A 48 -0.40 4.03 -10.12
C ALA A 48 -1.10 3.98 -8.76
N ILE A 49 -0.88 2.91 -8.00
CA ILE A 49 -1.43 2.77 -6.65
C ILE A 49 -0.85 3.82 -5.70
N LEU A 50 0.46 4.04 -5.76
CA LEU A 50 1.11 5.07 -4.94
C LEU A 50 0.53 6.45 -5.23
N ALA A 51 0.28 6.75 -6.51
CA ALA A 51 -0.34 8.01 -6.90
C ALA A 51 -1.77 8.14 -6.32
N ASP A 52 -2.54 7.06 -6.38
CA ASP A 52 -3.89 7.04 -5.79
C ASP A 52 -3.84 7.29 -4.28
N LEU A 53 -2.93 6.63 -3.59
CA LEU A 53 -2.79 6.76 -2.14
C LEU A 53 -2.35 8.16 -1.73
N GLU A 54 -1.43 8.73 -2.49
CA GLU A 54 -0.98 10.10 -2.25
C GLU A 54 -2.08 11.11 -2.50
N GLU A 55 -2.77 10.99 -3.63
CA GLU A 55 -3.84 11.90 -4.00
C GLU A 55 -4.99 11.87 -2.98
N SER A 56 -5.30 10.69 -2.46
CA SER A 56 -6.35 10.52 -1.45
C SER A 56 -5.90 10.86 -0.03
N GLY A 57 -4.62 11.19 0.16
CA GLY A 57 -4.10 11.62 1.46
C GLY A 57 -3.66 10.49 2.39
N TYR A 58 -3.73 9.23 1.95
CA TYR A 58 -3.32 8.10 2.80
C TYR A 58 -1.81 7.98 2.94
N VAL A 59 -1.07 8.49 1.98
CA VAL A 59 0.40 8.42 1.99
C VAL A 59 0.95 9.80 1.64
N THR A 60 1.97 10.23 2.38
CA THR A 60 2.78 11.38 2.03
C THR A 60 4.11 10.89 1.50
N ILE A 61 4.46 11.32 0.30
CA ILE A 61 5.70 10.91 -0.36
C ILE A 61 6.72 12.05 -0.24
N THR A 62 7.87 11.76 0.35
CA THR A 62 8.97 12.72 0.45
C THR A 62 10.14 12.19 -0.36
N ARG A 63 10.64 13.02 -1.27
CA ARG A 63 11.82 12.66 -2.06
C ARG A 63 13.07 13.08 -1.34
N ILE A 64 13.97 12.12 -1.12
CA ILE A 64 15.26 12.35 -0.48
C ILE A 64 16.33 11.87 -1.44
N GLY A 65 16.99 12.82 -2.14
CA GLY A 65 17.93 12.50 -3.20
C GLY A 65 17.21 11.79 -4.34
N ARG A 66 17.62 10.56 -4.66
CA ARG A 66 17.00 9.73 -5.70
C ARG A 66 15.95 8.76 -5.16
N ARG A 67 15.71 8.79 -3.87
CA ARG A 67 14.81 7.85 -3.23
C ARG A 67 13.59 8.55 -2.67
N ASN A 68 12.49 7.80 -2.61
CA ASN A 68 11.28 8.24 -1.93
C ASN A 68 11.24 7.63 -0.54
N SER A 69 10.66 8.39 0.38
CA SER A 69 10.28 7.90 1.69
C SER A 69 8.77 8.09 1.83
N TYR A 70 8.08 7.11 2.39
CA TYR A 70 6.64 7.09 2.45
C TYR A 70 6.17 7.16 3.89
N LYS A 71 5.27 8.08 4.17
CA LYS A 71 4.62 8.17 5.48
C LYS A 71 3.15 7.83 5.31
N VAL A 72 2.69 6.81 6.02
CA VAL A 72 1.28 6.44 6.02
C VAL A 72 0.54 7.30 7.02
N ASN A 73 -0.55 7.93 6.58
CA ASN A 73 -1.38 8.79 7.39
C ASN A 73 -2.49 7.97 8.03
N THR A 74 -2.24 7.48 9.24
CA THR A 74 -3.04 6.45 9.88
C THR A 74 -4.39 6.92 10.42
N GLY A 75 -4.58 8.24 10.55
CA GLY A 75 -5.82 8.79 11.09
C GLY A 75 -6.99 8.82 10.12
N LEU A 76 -6.74 8.61 8.83
CA LEU A 76 -7.80 8.61 7.82
C LEU A 76 -8.64 7.34 7.92
N LYS A 77 -9.91 7.49 7.57
CA LYS A 77 -10.86 6.37 7.62
C LYS A 77 -10.86 5.60 6.31
N PHE A 78 -11.42 4.39 6.35
CA PHE A 78 -11.64 3.62 5.13
C PHE A 78 -12.58 4.38 4.20
N ARG A 79 -12.42 4.15 2.89
CA ARG A 79 -13.16 4.90 1.88
C ARG A 79 -14.55 4.36 1.61
N HIS A 80 -14.71 3.04 1.64
CA HIS A 80 -16.01 2.45 1.35
C HIS A 80 -16.99 2.79 2.48
N PRO A 81 -18.23 3.21 2.16
CA PRO A 81 -19.19 3.64 3.19
C PRO A 81 -19.44 2.60 4.28
N SER A 82 -19.38 1.32 3.93
CA SER A 82 -19.60 0.26 4.93
C SER A 82 -18.49 0.14 5.95
N GLU A 83 -17.30 0.67 5.67
CA GLU A 83 -16.15 0.63 6.57
C GLU A 83 -15.72 2.01 7.08
N ALA A 84 -16.37 3.06 6.62
CA ALA A 84 -15.92 4.44 6.87
C ALA A 84 -16.00 4.87 8.35
N SER A 85 -16.55 4.05 9.23
CA SER A 85 -16.54 4.34 10.67
C SER A 85 -15.21 4.02 11.34
N LYS A 86 -14.32 3.30 10.66
CA LYS A 86 -13.05 2.85 11.23
C LYS A 86 -11.85 3.52 10.58
N PRO A 87 -10.81 3.86 11.34
CA PRO A 87 -9.60 4.43 10.77
C PRO A 87 -8.71 3.35 10.15
N ILE A 88 -7.87 3.77 9.22
CA ILE A 88 -6.89 2.89 8.57
C ILE A 88 -5.92 2.28 9.60
N SER A 89 -5.66 2.97 10.70
CA SER A 89 -4.80 2.44 11.76
C SER A 89 -5.29 1.09 12.29
N SER A 90 -6.59 0.84 12.26
CA SER A 90 -7.15 -0.45 12.71
C SER A 90 -6.66 -1.59 11.83
N LEU A 91 -6.60 -1.39 10.52
CA LEU A 91 -6.06 -2.38 9.59
C LEU A 91 -4.56 -2.58 9.80
N LEU A 92 -3.82 -1.50 9.90
CA LEU A 92 -2.37 -1.56 9.96
C LEU A 92 -1.87 -2.22 11.24
N LYS A 93 -2.61 -2.11 12.32
CA LYS A 93 -2.28 -2.77 13.60
C LYS A 93 -2.26 -4.29 13.46
N ILE A 94 -3.11 -4.84 12.61
CA ILE A 94 -3.17 -6.30 12.42
C ILE A 94 -1.83 -6.83 11.94
N PHE A 95 -1.12 -6.05 11.12
CA PHE A 95 0.10 -6.49 10.44
C PHE A 95 1.37 -5.83 10.98
N SER A 96 1.25 -5.10 12.06
CA SER A 96 2.42 -4.44 12.65
C SER A 96 3.21 -5.37 13.57
#